data_d287c75e7a9fe90b6de49358d465e201
#
_entry.id   d287c75e7a9fe90b6de49358d465e201
#
_cell.length_a   1.000
_cell.length_b   1.000
_cell.length_c   1.000
_cell.angle_alpha   90.00
_cell.angle_beta   90.00
_cell.angle_gamma   90.00
#
_symmetry.space_group_name_H-M   'P 1'
#
loop_
_entity.id
_entity.type
_entity.pdbx_description
1 polymer ?
#
loop_
_entity_poly.entity_id
_entity_poly.type
_entity_poly.pdbx_seq_one_letter_code
_entity_poly.pdbx_strand_id
1 'polypeptide(L)'
;MGRKNTPYPPPRYQPASPSGYIYLALSVDPPRGPFVHSSSERDHMLDRCFERAQHLRTQPQVVSVRIFEAVLVPPLKQIPRYDVVMLVRTTTPQATAHLATQLTDPTLGADLLMRANNPTRIGDTEEPAQGTYLFNHFLAPDPHTALQGWKSVAGWYTAKVGVDNSTPLHPVDQAPFALVNYARLPGRALPFLAGQLARPSFHRFVRARLAQHQMVALPVLYRPV
;
A
#
# COMPACT_ATOMS: atom_id res chain seq x y z
N MET A 1 4.00 31.94 14.69
CA MET A 1 4.20 31.06 13.54
C MET A 1 2.86 30.87 12.85
N GLY A 2 2.61 31.57 11.73
CA GLY A 2 1.32 31.55 11.03
C GLY A 2 1.05 30.17 10.43
N ARG A 3 -0.12 29.58 10.72
CA ARG A 3 -0.63 28.42 9.98
C ARG A 3 -0.70 28.79 8.51
N LYS A 4 0.21 28.24 7.69
CA LYS A 4 0.09 28.32 6.23
C LYS A 4 -1.26 27.70 5.87
N ASN A 5 -2.19 28.52 5.42
CA ASN A 5 -3.53 28.10 4.98
C ASN A 5 -3.36 27.12 3.82
N THR A 6 -3.34 25.82 4.13
CA THR A 6 -3.33 24.80 3.08
C THR A 6 -4.75 24.76 2.50
N PRO A 7 -4.91 24.78 1.17
CA PRO A 7 -6.22 24.81 0.51
C PRO A 7 -7.05 23.53 0.78
N TYR A 8 -6.43 22.51 1.35
CA TYR A 8 -7.06 21.25 1.74
C TYR A 8 -6.70 20.96 3.18
N PRO A 9 -7.67 20.99 4.11
CA PRO A 9 -7.43 20.73 5.52
C PRO A 9 -6.92 19.29 5.70
N PRO A 10 -5.98 19.09 6.64
CA PRO A 10 -5.53 17.74 6.95
C PRO A 10 -6.69 16.88 7.44
N PRO A 11 -6.76 15.60 7.08
CA PRO A 11 -7.75 14.68 7.61
C PRO A 11 -7.50 14.45 9.11
N ARG A 12 -8.48 13.84 9.77
CA ARG A 12 -8.30 13.42 11.15
C ARG A 12 -7.36 12.20 11.20
N TYR A 13 -6.15 12.43 11.62
CA TYR A 13 -5.19 11.35 11.86
C TYR A 13 -5.50 10.60 13.13
N GLN A 14 -5.41 9.28 13.07
CA GLN A 14 -5.45 8.39 14.22
C GLN A 14 -4.02 8.14 14.72
N PRO A 15 -3.84 7.78 16.00
CA PRO A 15 -2.55 7.39 16.56
C PRO A 15 -1.90 6.21 15.83
N ALA A 16 -0.64 5.95 16.15
CA ALA A 16 0.08 4.76 15.72
C ALA A 16 -0.72 3.49 16.03
N SER A 17 -0.71 2.56 15.08
CA SER A 17 -1.29 1.23 15.32
C SER A 17 -0.42 0.45 16.29
N PRO A 18 -0.99 -0.30 17.26
CA PRO A 18 -0.23 -1.24 18.06
C PRO A 18 0.28 -2.44 17.26
N SER A 19 -0.25 -2.64 16.06
CA SER A 19 0.09 -3.75 15.16
C SER A 19 1.36 -3.49 14.37
N GLY A 20 2.11 -4.56 14.10
CA GLY A 20 3.09 -4.58 13.03
C GLY A 20 2.49 -5.09 11.72
N TYR A 21 3.23 -4.93 10.63
CA TYR A 21 2.83 -5.37 9.30
C TYR A 21 3.98 -6.07 8.60
N ILE A 22 3.66 -7.11 7.82
CA ILE A 22 4.58 -7.70 6.86
C ILE A 22 3.95 -7.57 5.49
N TYR A 23 4.60 -6.85 4.61
CA TYR A 23 4.24 -6.67 3.22
C TYR A 23 5.10 -7.61 2.37
N LEU A 24 4.47 -8.64 1.82
CA LEU A 24 5.08 -9.60 0.92
C LEU A 24 4.56 -9.35 -0.50
N ALA A 25 5.46 -9.21 -1.47
CA ALA A 25 5.08 -8.93 -2.84
C ALA A 25 5.78 -9.87 -3.83
N LEU A 26 5.05 -10.30 -4.84
CA LEU A 26 5.49 -11.26 -5.84
C LEU A 26 5.18 -10.76 -7.26
N SER A 27 6.11 -10.98 -8.18
CA SER A 27 5.94 -10.77 -9.62
C SER A 27 5.86 -12.14 -10.29
N VAL A 28 4.66 -12.70 -10.38
CA VAL A 28 4.43 -14.08 -10.87
C VAL A 28 4.29 -14.07 -12.39
N ASP A 29 3.30 -13.34 -12.88
CA ASP A 29 3.05 -13.09 -14.30
C ASP A 29 2.62 -11.62 -14.47
N PRO A 30 3.56 -10.69 -14.29
CA PRO A 30 3.28 -9.27 -14.30
C PRO A 30 2.80 -8.81 -15.68
N PRO A 31 1.75 -7.97 -15.75
CA PRO A 31 1.15 -7.57 -17.01
C PRO A 31 2.12 -6.79 -17.88
N ARG A 32 2.13 -7.05 -19.17
CA ARG A 32 2.93 -6.28 -20.15
C ARG A 32 2.37 -4.88 -20.39
N GLY A 33 1.05 -4.70 -20.24
CA GLY A 33 0.32 -3.43 -20.32
C GLY A 33 -0.22 -3.00 -18.95
N PRO A 34 -1.10 -1.98 -18.91
CA PRO A 34 -1.64 -1.50 -17.63
C PRO A 34 -2.66 -2.46 -17.00
N PHE A 35 -3.31 -3.32 -17.79
CA PHE A 35 -4.34 -4.23 -17.31
C PHE A 35 -3.77 -5.61 -17.04
N VAL A 36 -4.19 -6.18 -15.93
CA VAL A 36 -3.85 -7.54 -15.54
C VAL A 36 -4.83 -8.51 -16.17
N HIS A 37 -4.31 -9.54 -16.85
CA HIS A 37 -5.07 -10.59 -17.48
C HIS A 37 -5.08 -11.85 -16.60
N SER A 38 -5.99 -12.79 -16.88
CA SER A 38 -5.97 -14.11 -16.24
C SER A 38 -4.65 -14.84 -16.51
N SER A 39 -4.14 -15.57 -15.52
CA SER A 39 -2.88 -16.30 -15.60
C SER A 39 -2.95 -17.52 -14.70
N SER A 40 -2.69 -18.71 -15.27
CA SER A 40 -2.66 -19.96 -14.51
C SER A 40 -1.51 -19.97 -13.49
N GLU A 41 -0.38 -19.36 -13.84
CA GLU A 41 0.77 -19.25 -12.93
C GLU A 41 0.41 -18.42 -11.70
N ARG A 42 -0.32 -17.32 -11.90
CA ARG A 42 -0.79 -16.49 -10.80
C ARG A 42 -1.86 -17.19 -9.98
N ASP A 43 -2.80 -17.91 -10.61
CA ASP A 43 -3.81 -18.68 -9.90
C ASP A 43 -3.15 -19.74 -8.99
N HIS A 44 -2.17 -20.50 -9.47
CA HIS A 44 -1.40 -21.44 -8.66
C HIS A 44 -0.64 -20.78 -7.52
N MET A 45 -0.09 -19.58 -7.76
CA MET A 45 0.59 -18.83 -6.69
C MET A 45 -0.40 -18.32 -5.64
N LEU A 46 -1.59 -17.88 -6.06
CA LEU A 46 -2.66 -17.49 -5.14
C LEU A 46 -3.08 -18.66 -4.25
N ASP A 47 -3.23 -19.87 -4.79
CA ASP A 47 -3.52 -21.08 -4.00
C ASP A 47 -2.46 -21.32 -2.92
N ARG A 48 -1.17 -21.21 -3.29
CA ARG A 48 -0.05 -21.32 -2.32
C ARG A 48 -0.08 -20.22 -1.27
N CYS A 49 -0.41 -18.99 -1.67
CA CYS A 49 -0.60 -17.89 -0.74
C CYS A 49 -1.77 -18.15 0.22
N PHE A 50 -2.89 -18.74 -0.27
CA PHE A 50 -4.02 -19.12 0.59
C PHE A 50 -3.65 -20.19 1.61
N GLU A 51 -2.93 -21.23 1.21
CA GLU A 51 -2.45 -22.27 2.13
C GLU A 51 -1.55 -21.66 3.22
N ARG A 52 -0.60 -20.81 2.82
CA ARG A 52 0.26 -20.10 3.75
C ARG A 52 -0.54 -19.17 4.68
N ALA A 53 -1.51 -18.45 4.16
CA ALA A 53 -2.36 -17.58 4.95
C ALA A 53 -3.22 -18.34 5.97
N GLN A 54 -3.73 -19.51 5.62
CA GLN A 54 -4.45 -20.39 6.56
C GLN A 54 -3.55 -20.78 7.73
N HIS A 55 -2.32 -21.21 7.45
CA HIS A 55 -1.36 -21.57 8.49
C HIS A 55 -1.01 -20.34 9.37
N LEU A 56 -0.77 -19.18 8.79
CA LEU A 56 -0.45 -17.97 9.56
C LEU A 56 -1.61 -17.54 10.47
N ARG A 57 -2.86 -17.65 10.00
CA ARG A 57 -4.05 -17.28 10.78
C ARG A 57 -4.25 -18.12 12.05
N THR A 58 -3.64 -19.31 12.15
CA THR A 58 -3.67 -20.11 13.39
C THR A 58 -2.71 -19.60 14.47
N GLN A 59 -1.81 -18.70 14.14
CA GLN A 59 -0.79 -18.22 15.06
C GLN A 59 -1.34 -17.05 15.91
N PRO A 60 -1.15 -17.07 17.24
CA PRO A 60 -1.71 -16.07 18.15
C PRO A 60 -1.15 -14.65 17.93
N GLN A 61 0.00 -14.53 17.28
CA GLN A 61 0.59 -13.24 16.94
C GLN A 61 0.00 -12.60 15.68
N VAL A 62 -0.84 -13.31 14.92
CA VAL A 62 -1.42 -12.84 13.67
C VAL A 62 -2.84 -12.33 13.92
N VAL A 63 -3.09 -11.08 13.55
CA VAL A 63 -4.41 -10.46 13.61
C VAL A 63 -5.19 -10.73 12.33
N SER A 64 -4.54 -10.57 11.18
CA SER A 64 -5.15 -10.84 9.87
C SER A 64 -4.09 -11.14 8.81
N VAL A 65 -4.48 -11.91 7.79
CA VAL A 65 -3.72 -12.10 6.57
C VAL A 65 -4.65 -11.83 5.41
N ARG A 66 -4.26 -10.92 4.54
CA ARG A 66 -5.00 -10.54 3.35
C ARG A 66 -4.14 -10.75 2.12
N ILE A 67 -4.76 -11.30 1.09
CA ILE A 67 -4.11 -11.53 -0.20
C ILE A 67 -4.78 -10.63 -1.21
N PHE A 68 -3.98 -10.04 -2.09
CA PHE A 68 -4.42 -9.11 -3.11
C PHE A 68 -3.85 -9.50 -4.46
N GLU A 69 -4.68 -9.42 -5.48
CA GLU A 69 -4.29 -9.56 -6.87
C GLU A 69 -4.33 -8.19 -7.55
N ALA A 70 -3.30 -7.85 -8.33
CA ALA A 70 -3.29 -6.62 -9.08
C ALA A 70 -4.38 -6.60 -10.15
N VAL A 71 -5.03 -5.45 -10.32
CA VAL A 71 -6.03 -5.23 -11.37
C VAL A 71 -5.56 -4.19 -12.38
N LEU A 72 -4.66 -3.30 -11.95
CA LEU A 72 -4.10 -2.28 -12.81
C LEU A 72 -2.73 -1.83 -12.32
N VAL A 73 -1.75 -1.88 -13.22
CA VAL A 73 -0.37 -1.41 -13.03
C VAL A 73 -0.13 -0.28 -14.03
N PRO A 74 -0.14 1.00 -13.62
CA PRO A 74 0.08 2.11 -14.54
C PRO A 74 1.46 2.04 -15.22
N PRO A 75 1.61 2.47 -16.48
CA PRO A 75 2.87 2.39 -17.22
C PRO A 75 3.83 3.53 -16.81
N LEU A 76 4.25 3.55 -15.56
CA LEU A 76 5.19 4.52 -15.01
C LEU A 76 6.61 3.94 -14.97
N LYS A 77 7.62 4.82 -15.05
CA LYS A 77 9.02 4.40 -14.80
C LYS A 77 9.15 3.91 -13.36
N GLN A 78 9.92 2.86 -13.16
CA GLN A 78 10.22 2.25 -11.85
C GLN A 78 8.99 1.71 -11.10
N ILE A 79 7.83 1.60 -11.77
CA ILE A 79 6.64 1.01 -11.14
C ILE A 79 6.94 -0.43 -10.71
N PRO A 80 6.66 -0.82 -9.46
CA PRO A 80 6.76 -2.20 -9.05
C PRO A 80 5.72 -3.04 -9.84
N ARG A 81 6.13 -4.19 -10.29
CA ARG A 81 5.28 -5.06 -11.12
C ARG A 81 4.77 -6.26 -10.32
N TYR A 82 4.55 -6.07 -9.05
CA TYR A 82 4.00 -7.07 -8.16
C TYR A 82 2.53 -7.30 -8.51
N ASP A 83 2.20 -8.47 -8.99
CA ASP A 83 0.84 -8.85 -9.34
C ASP A 83 0.13 -9.64 -8.22
N VAL A 84 0.87 -10.13 -7.23
CA VAL A 84 0.33 -10.71 -6.00
C VAL A 84 0.95 -10.03 -4.78
N VAL A 85 0.13 -9.69 -3.80
CA VAL A 85 0.56 -9.14 -2.51
C VAL A 85 -0.10 -9.88 -1.36
N MET A 86 0.68 -10.28 -0.37
CA MET A 86 0.17 -10.74 0.92
C MET A 86 0.50 -9.71 1.99
N LEU A 87 -0.51 -9.25 2.72
CA LEU A 87 -0.36 -8.32 3.83
C LEU A 87 -0.72 -9.04 5.12
N VAL A 88 0.26 -9.24 5.99
CA VAL A 88 0.09 -9.82 7.32
C VAL A 88 0.08 -8.70 8.35
N ARG A 89 -0.97 -8.64 9.15
CA ARG A 89 -1.06 -7.75 10.31
C ARG A 89 -0.84 -8.55 11.57
N THR A 90 0.04 -8.09 12.43
CA THR A 90 0.44 -8.77 13.66
C THR A 90 -0.08 -8.03 14.90
N THR A 91 -0.15 -8.73 16.04
CA THR A 91 -0.60 -8.14 17.31
C THR A 91 0.34 -7.04 17.80
N THR A 92 1.64 -7.17 17.54
CA THR A 92 2.66 -6.18 17.91
C THR A 92 3.70 -6.03 16.80
N PRO A 93 4.41 -4.89 16.71
CA PRO A 93 5.50 -4.73 15.74
C PRO A 93 6.62 -5.76 15.90
N GLN A 94 6.92 -6.20 17.13
CA GLN A 94 7.96 -7.17 17.43
C GLN A 94 7.67 -8.54 16.84
N ALA A 95 6.41 -8.94 16.78
CA ALA A 95 6.00 -10.23 16.22
C ALA A 95 6.36 -10.37 14.72
N THR A 96 6.55 -9.26 14.00
CA THR A 96 6.91 -9.28 12.58
C THR A 96 8.25 -9.96 12.31
N ALA A 97 9.21 -9.88 13.24
CA ALA A 97 10.55 -10.47 13.05
C ALA A 97 10.47 -11.99 12.93
N HIS A 98 9.79 -12.65 13.85
CA HIS A 98 9.61 -14.10 13.84
C HIS A 98 8.78 -14.58 12.65
N LEU A 99 7.65 -13.90 12.38
CA LEU A 99 6.77 -14.29 11.29
C LEU A 99 7.40 -14.06 9.90
N ALA A 100 8.25 -13.05 9.76
CA ALA A 100 8.97 -12.81 8.52
C ALA A 100 9.88 -13.99 8.14
N THR A 101 10.55 -14.63 9.11
CA THR A 101 11.39 -15.81 8.83
C THR A 101 10.60 -16.98 8.25
N GLN A 102 9.33 -17.12 8.61
CA GLN A 102 8.45 -18.16 8.07
C GLN A 102 8.00 -17.84 6.63
N LEU A 103 8.08 -16.57 6.22
CA LEU A 103 7.67 -16.09 4.90
C LEU A 103 8.85 -15.98 3.92
N THR A 104 10.09 -16.16 4.38
CA THR A 104 11.27 -16.26 3.52
C THR A 104 11.41 -17.63 2.85
N ASP A 105 10.38 -18.46 2.91
CA ASP A 105 10.33 -19.77 2.26
C ASP A 105 10.54 -19.61 0.75
N PRO A 106 11.55 -20.29 0.16
CA PRO A 106 11.81 -20.25 -1.27
C PRO A 106 10.61 -20.68 -2.13
N THR A 107 9.68 -21.44 -1.55
CA THR A 107 8.49 -21.91 -2.27
C THR A 107 7.55 -20.77 -2.67
N LEU A 108 7.50 -19.66 -1.96
CA LEU A 108 6.74 -18.47 -2.37
C LEU A 108 7.49 -17.61 -3.38
N GLY A 109 8.84 -17.63 -3.35
CA GLY A 109 9.64 -16.86 -4.30
C GLY A 109 9.36 -15.35 -4.26
N ALA A 110 9.20 -14.79 -3.05
CA ALA A 110 8.85 -13.38 -2.91
C ALA A 110 9.97 -12.45 -3.41
N ASP A 111 9.62 -11.46 -4.24
CA ASP A 111 10.55 -10.42 -4.69
C ASP A 111 10.82 -9.37 -3.61
N LEU A 112 9.83 -9.17 -2.74
CA LEU A 112 9.94 -8.24 -1.62
C LEU A 112 9.26 -8.81 -0.38
N LEU A 113 9.99 -8.81 0.73
CA LEU A 113 9.44 -8.95 2.07
C LEU A 113 9.87 -7.72 2.88
N MET A 114 8.90 -6.92 3.31
CA MET A 114 9.13 -5.69 4.06
C MET A 114 8.37 -5.75 5.38
N ARG A 115 9.09 -5.69 6.50
CA ARG A 115 8.48 -5.46 7.81
C ARG A 115 8.21 -3.97 8.00
N ALA A 116 7.07 -3.63 8.58
CA ALA A 116 6.68 -2.24 8.74
C ALA A 116 5.88 -1.98 10.02
N ASN A 117 5.94 -0.73 10.47
CA ASN A 117 5.07 -0.17 11.48
C ASN A 117 4.07 0.79 10.83
N ASN A 118 2.96 1.04 11.52
CA ASN A 118 2.05 2.11 11.14
C ASN A 118 2.13 3.25 12.16
N PRO A 119 2.82 4.35 11.86
CA PRO A 119 2.98 5.48 12.79
C PRO A 119 1.75 6.35 12.93
N THR A 120 0.84 6.30 11.97
CA THR A 120 -0.43 7.04 11.95
C THR A 120 -1.30 6.54 10.81
N ARG A 121 -2.61 6.74 10.87
CA ARG A 121 -3.54 6.34 9.81
C ARG A 121 -4.73 7.29 9.69
N ILE A 122 -5.49 7.12 8.62
CA ILE A 122 -6.76 7.80 8.39
C ILE A 122 -7.82 6.71 8.33
N GLY A 123 -8.88 6.82 9.12
CA GLY A 123 -10.01 5.88 9.11
C GLY A 123 -9.61 4.43 9.31
N ASP A 124 -10.45 3.53 8.80
CA ASP A 124 -10.21 2.08 8.79
C ASP A 124 -10.08 1.57 7.34
N THR A 125 -8.89 1.08 7.01
CA THR A 125 -8.59 0.49 5.69
C THR A 125 -8.99 -0.97 5.62
N GLU A 126 -9.15 -1.65 6.77
CA GLU A 126 -9.44 -3.08 6.84
C GLU A 126 -10.92 -3.39 6.58
N GLU A 127 -11.83 -2.51 7.00
CA GLU A 127 -13.27 -2.73 6.88
C GLU A 127 -13.95 -1.66 5.99
N PRO A 128 -14.85 -2.11 5.10
CA PRO A 128 -15.13 -3.49 4.69
C PRO A 128 -13.97 -4.11 3.91
N ALA A 129 -13.85 -5.43 3.96
CA ALA A 129 -12.72 -6.16 3.34
C ALA A 129 -12.74 -6.19 1.81
N GLN A 130 -13.82 -5.75 1.19
CA GLN A 130 -14.04 -5.78 -0.27
C GLN A 130 -13.71 -4.44 -0.92
N GLY A 131 -13.57 -4.44 -2.25
CA GLY A 131 -13.38 -3.24 -3.06
C GLY A 131 -12.05 -3.19 -3.77
N THR A 132 -11.71 -2.03 -4.30
CA THR A 132 -10.42 -1.76 -4.94
C THR A 132 -9.48 -1.11 -3.94
N TYR A 133 -8.26 -1.58 -3.89
CA TYR A 133 -7.21 -1.04 -3.03
C TYR A 133 -6.10 -0.40 -3.88
N LEU A 134 -5.65 0.74 -3.44
CA LEU A 134 -4.44 1.39 -3.95
C LEU A 134 -3.29 1.06 -3.01
N PHE A 135 -2.24 0.43 -3.52
CA PHE A 135 -0.94 0.39 -2.87
C PHE A 135 -0.02 1.38 -3.58
N ASN A 136 0.34 2.44 -2.87
CA ASN A 136 1.21 3.47 -3.40
C ASN A 136 2.60 3.32 -2.79
N HIS A 137 3.55 2.90 -3.62
CA HIS A 137 4.94 2.72 -3.23
C HIS A 137 5.68 4.04 -3.41
N PHE A 138 6.29 4.55 -2.37
CA PHE A 138 6.98 5.83 -2.41
C PHE A 138 8.49 5.65 -2.40
N LEU A 139 9.14 6.21 -3.42
CA LEU A 139 10.56 6.49 -3.38
C LEU A 139 10.74 7.88 -2.75
N ALA A 140 11.66 7.98 -1.79
CA ALA A 140 12.00 9.22 -1.10
C ALA A 140 13.41 9.09 -0.52
N PRO A 141 14.05 10.20 -0.09
CA PRO A 141 15.37 10.14 0.55
C PRO A 141 15.40 9.27 1.80
N ASP A 142 14.34 9.27 2.58
CA ASP A 142 14.19 8.49 3.81
C ASP A 142 12.71 8.29 4.19
N PRO A 143 12.39 7.31 5.08
CA PRO A 143 11.02 7.02 5.48
C PRO A 143 10.31 8.16 6.22
N HIS A 144 11.04 9.01 6.97
CA HIS A 144 10.46 10.15 7.67
C HIS A 144 9.98 11.20 6.67
N THR A 145 10.82 11.55 5.69
CA THR A 145 10.48 12.47 4.59
C THR A 145 9.27 11.94 3.80
N ALA A 146 9.23 10.62 3.50
CA ALA A 146 8.10 9.99 2.85
C ALA A 146 6.79 10.15 3.64
N LEU A 147 6.83 9.95 4.96
CA LEU A 147 5.66 10.12 5.83
C LEU A 147 5.17 11.57 5.86
N GLN A 148 6.08 12.56 5.90
CA GLN A 148 5.72 13.98 5.85
C GLN A 148 5.09 14.34 4.51
N GLY A 149 5.66 13.86 3.40
CA GLY A 149 5.10 14.05 2.07
C GLY A 149 3.71 13.44 1.92
N TRP A 150 3.49 12.20 2.42
CA TRP A 150 2.18 11.56 2.48
C TRP A 150 1.17 12.42 3.27
N LYS A 151 1.53 12.90 4.47
CA LYS A 151 0.67 13.80 5.27
C LYS A 151 0.33 15.08 4.51
N SER A 152 1.25 15.62 3.74
CA SER A 152 1.08 16.89 3.02
C SER A 152 0.03 16.82 1.90
N VAL A 153 -0.24 15.62 1.36
CA VAL A 153 -1.20 15.40 0.26
C VAL A 153 -2.51 14.74 0.71
N ALA A 154 -2.55 14.14 1.90
CA ALA A 154 -3.69 13.38 2.38
C ALA A 154 -5.01 14.17 2.38
N GLY A 155 -4.99 15.46 2.78
CA GLY A 155 -6.17 16.32 2.76
C GLY A 155 -6.77 16.52 1.36
N TRP A 156 -5.95 16.54 0.32
CA TRP A 156 -6.44 16.61 -1.05
C TRP A 156 -7.20 15.34 -1.44
N TYR A 157 -6.67 14.16 -1.08
CA TYR A 157 -7.31 12.88 -1.39
C TYR A 157 -8.67 12.76 -0.69
N THR A 158 -8.76 13.15 0.57
CA THR A 158 -10.03 13.18 1.29
C THR A 158 -11.02 14.15 0.66
N ALA A 159 -10.58 15.39 0.40
CA ALA A 159 -11.48 16.46 -0.07
C ALA A 159 -11.91 16.34 -1.54
N LYS A 160 -11.08 15.75 -2.40
CA LYS A 160 -11.31 15.77 -3.88
C LYS A 160 -11.69 14.44 -4.47
N VAL A 161 -11.29 13.33 -3.88
CA VAL A 161 -11.55 11.99 -4.40
C VAL A 161 -12.23 11.06 -3.39
N GLY A 162 -12.56 11.57 -2.20
CA GLY A 162 -13.38 10.87 -1.21
C GLY A 162 -12.68 9.69 -0.54
N VAL A 163 -11.35 9.66 -0.51
CA VAL A 163 -10.59 8.63 0.22
C VAL A 163 -10.63 8.97 1.71
N ASP A 164 -11.35 8.21 2.49
CA ASP A 164 -11.60 8.38 3.92
C ASP A 164 -10.77 7.48 4.82
N ASN A 165 -9.92 6.64 4.21
CA ASN A 165 -9.07 5.67 4.87
C ASN A 165 -7.70 5.63 4.21
N SER A 166 -6.65 5.37 4.98
CA SER A 166 -5.29 5.22 4.47
C SER A 166 -4.35 4.77 5.58
N THR A 167 -3.55 3.74 5.31
CA THR A 167 -2.60 3.15 6.25
C THR A 167 -1.19 3.15 5.66
N PRO A 168 -0.34 4.10 6.03
CA PRO A 168 1.07 4.10 5.64
C PRO A 168 1.85 3.05 6.42
N LEU A 169 2.55 2.19 5.69
CA LEU A 169 3.46 1.18 6.17
C LEU A 169 4.88 1.74 6.12
N HIS A 170 5.41 2.09 7.28
CA HIS A 170 6.74 2.64 7.47
C HIS A 170 7.73 1.49 7.70
N PRO A 171 8.71 1.27 6.81
CA PRO A 171 9.68 0.18 6.95
C PRO A 171 10.44 0.26 8.27
N VAL A 172 10.69 -0.89 8.89
CA VAL A 172 11.54 -1.00 10.10
C VAL A 172 12.98 -1.38 9.75
N ASP A 173 13.19 -1.94 8.56
CA ASP A 173 14.49 -2.30 8.02
C ASP A 173 14.75 -1.55 6.71
N GLN A 174 15.95 -1.74 6.14
CA GLN A 174 16.24 -1.26 4.80
C GLN A 174 15.28 -1.90 3.79
N ALA A 175 14.63 -1.08 2.97
CA ALA A 175 13.66 -1.51 1.99
C ALA A 175 13.79 -0.68 0.69
N PRO A 176 13.35 -1.19 -0.46
CA PRO A 176 13.43 -0.47 -1.73
C PRO A 176 12.47 0.73 -1.78
N PHE A 177 11.47 0.78 -0.90
CA PHE A 177 10.52 1.88 -0.78
C PHE A 177 10.64 2.55 0.59
N ALA A 178 10.66 3.87 0.61
CA ALA A 178 10.67 4.64 1.85
C ALA A 178 9.33 4.56 2.59
N LEU A 179 8.23 4.28 1.88
CA LEU A 179 6.90 4.10 2.44
C LEU A 179 6.04 3.30 1.46
N VAL A 180 5.23 2.39 1.95
CA VAL A 180 4.12 1.80 1.16
C VAL A 180 2.82 2.19 1.83
N ASN A 181 1.96 2.91 1.12
CA ASN A 181 0.66 3.30 1.65
C ASN A 181 -0.44 2.52 0.97
N TYR A 182 -1.29 1.84 1.72
CA TYR A 182 -2.49 1.26 1.15
C TYR A 182 -3.75 1.95 1.64
N ALA A 183 -4.70 2.07 0.72
CA ALA A 183 -5.99 2.70 0.96
C ALA A 183 -7.07 1.98 0.14
N ARG A 184 -8.23 1.79 0.73
CA ARG A 184 -9.41 1.32 0.00
C ARG A 184 -10.04 2.51 -0.73
N LEU A 185 -10.30 2.31 -2.03
CA LEU A 185 -10.86 3.34 -2.88
C LEU A 185 -12.39 3.39 -2.78
N PRO A 186 -13.00 4.57 -2.95
CA PRO A 186 -14.46 4.71 -2.93
C PRO A 186 -15.16 4.14 -4.18
N GLY A 187 -14.41 3.50 -5.09
CA GLY A 187 -14.96 2.96 -6.34
C GLY A 187 -13.95 2.13 -7.12
N ARG A 188 -14.22 1.97 -8.40
CA ARG A 188 -13.39 1.18 -9.32
C ARG A 188 -12.09 1.89 -9.68
N ALA A 189 -11.04 1.12 -9.98
CA ALA A 189 -9.68 1.57 -10.27
C ALA A 189 -9.60 2.64 -11.39
N LEU A 190 -10.17 2.34 -12.56
CA LEU A 190 -10.08 3.24 -13.73
C LEU A 190 -10.77 4.58 -13.52
N PRO A 191 -12.05 4.64 -13.08
CA PRO A 191 -12.71 5.92 -12.81
C PRO A 191 -11.98 6.74 -11.76
N PHE A 192 -11.42 6.09 -10.74
CA PHE A 192 -10.64 6.77 -9.72
C PHE A 192 -9.39 7.44 -10.31
N LEU A 193 -8.56 6.69 -11.06
CA LEU A 193 -7.34 7.23 -11.67
C LEU A 193 -7.65 8.31 -12.70
N ALA A 194 -8.62 8.08 -13.58
CA ALA A 194 -9.06 9.07 -14.58
C ALA A 194 -9.55 10.35 -13.89
N GLY A 195 -10.40 10.19 -12.88
CA GLY A 195 -10.91 11.32 -12.09
C GLY A 195 -9.80 12.08 -11.34
N GLN A 196 -8.78 11.39 -10.85
CA GLN A 196 -7.62 12.02 -10.22
C GLN A 196 -6.79 12.81 -11.25
N LEU A 197 -6.43 12.18 -12.37
CA LEU A 197 -5.57 12.77 -13.40
C LEU A 197 -6.25 13.92 -14.15
N ALA A 198 -7.56 13.90 -14.31
CA ALA A 198 -8.33 14.98 -14.95
C ALA A 198 -8.41 16.25 -14.09
N ARG A 199 -8.07 16.20 -12.82
CA ARG A 199 -8.14 17.38 -11.93
C ARG A 199 -6.89 18.24 -12.01
N PRO A 200 -6.98 19.52 -12.46
CA PRO A 200 -5.82 20.43 -12.45
C PRO A 200 -5.18 20.59 -11.06
N SER A 201 -5.98 20.48 -9.99
CA SER A 201 -5.48 20.54 -8.60
C SER A 201 -4.58 19.36 -8.23
N PHE A 202 -4.75 18.18 -8.85
CA PHE A 202 -3.81 17.07 -8.66
C PHE A 202 -2.40 17.46 -9.12
N HIS A 203 -2.30 18.04 -10.32
CA HIS A 203 -1.00 18.44 -10.88
C HIS A 203 -0.38 19.61 -10.12
N ARG A 204 -1.17 20.63 -9.78
CA ARG A 204 -0.70 21.84 -9.13
C ARG A 204 -0.39 21.66 -7.64
N PHE A 205 -1.14 20.80 -6.96
CA PHE A 205 -1.00 20.63 -5.52
C PHE A 205 -0.30 19.30 -5.17
N VAL A 206 -0.87 18.14 -5.57
CA VAL A 206 -0.33 16.85 -5.13
C VAL A 206 1.08 16.63 -5.68
N ARG A 207 1.27 16.77 -7.01
CA ARG A 207 2.59 16.57 -7.62
C ARG A 207 3.64 17.58 -7.09
N ALA A 208 3.25 18.84 -6.89
CA ALA A 208 4.15 19.84 -6.34
C ALA A 208 4.57 19.52 -4.89
N ARG A 209 3.63 19.03 -4.06
CA ARG A 209 3.93 18.63 -2.69
C ARG A 209 4.85 17.41 -2.64
N LEU A 210 4.59 16.39 -3.46
CA LEU A 210 5.48 15.23 -3.55
C LEU A 210 6.88 15.65 -4.00
N ALA A 211 6.99 16.52 -5.01
CA ALA A 211 8.28 17.04 -5.48
C ALA A 211 9.05 17.82 -4.38
N GLN A 212 8.35 18.61 -3.54
CA GLN A 212 8.96 19.31 -2.39
C GLN A 212 9.59 18.35 -1.38
N HIS A 213 9.06 17.12 -1.27
CA HIS A 213 9.61 16.06 -0.42
C HIS A 213 10.50 15.08 -1.21
N GLN A 214 10.87 15.40 -2.45
CA GLN A 214 11.65 14.53 -3.33
C GLN A 214 11.04 13.12 -3.47
N MET A 215 9.71 13.04 -3.48
CA MET A 215 8.97 11.79 -3.53
C MET A 215 8.48 11.47 -4.93
N VAL A 216 8.60 10.19 -5.28
CA VAL A 216 7.95 9.59 -6.45
C VAL A 216 6.89 8.63 -5.94
N ALA A 217 5.66 8.79 -6.43
CA ALA A 217 4.54 7.91 -6.12
C ALA A 217 4.36 6.87 -7.23
N LEU A 218 4.37 5.60 -6.87
CA LEU A 218 4.28 4.45 -7.77
C LEU A 218 3.03 3.62 -7.40
N PRO A 219 1.84 4.03 -7.86
CA PRO A 219 0.58 3.41 -7.51
C PRO A 219 0.34 2.11 -8.28
N VAL A 220 -0.01 1.05 -7.59
CA VAL A 220 -0.57 -0.19 -8.17
C VAL A 220 -1.93 -0.44 -7.53
N LEU A 221 -2.90 -0.85 -8.33
CA LEU A 221 -4.26 -1.08 -7.85
C LEU A 221 -4.55 -2.58 -7.80
N TYR A 222 -5.19 -2.98 -6.70
CA TYR A 222 -5.43 -4.38 -6.36
C TYR A 222 -6.89 -4.61 -6.00
N ARG A 223 -7.30 -5.88 -6.07
CA ARG A 223 -8.51 -6.40 -5.43
C ARG A 223 -8.10 -7.43 -4.37
N PRO A 224 -8.81 -7.56 -3.26
CA PRO A 224 -8.65 -8.69 -2.37
C PRO A 224 -9.17 -9.96 -3.04
N VAL A 225 -8.59 -11.10 -2.73
CA VAL A 225 -8.94 -12.42 -3.21
C VAL A 225 -9.12 -13.38 -2.05
#